data_441d7dc8e90e14b6c3cb57cbb913e28d
#
_entry.id   441d7dc8e90e14b6c3cb57cbb913e28d
#
_cell.length_a   1.000
_cell.length_b   1.000
_cell.length_c   1.000
_cell.angle_alpha   90.00
_cell.angle_beta   90.00
_cell.angle_gamma   90.00
#
_symmetry.space_group_name_H-M   'P 1'
#
loop_
_entity.id
_entity.type
_entity.pdbx_description
1 polymer ?
#
loop_
_entity_poly.entity_id
_entity_poly.type
_entity_poly.pdbx_seq_one_letter_code
_entity_poly.pdbx_strand_id
1 'polypeptide(L)'
;YDLMYDHLDPNGWWPGRSDWQVIWSTILIQNTNWKNVDKALATLYQATNFWPENILKMPDDKLEKAIASAGFYTRKAATLKRLATYFQKYNFDLDKCRQLSKDQLRSELLSIKGIGPETADVILMYGIQKGEFVVDKYARRLFNCLDYQLPVSYQKAKDLVEANVDHFTLRNYQNFH
;
A
#
# COMPACT_ATOMS: atom_id res chain seq x y z
N TYR A 1 -16.64 -11.30 9.50
CA TYR A 1 -15.37 -11.88 9.05
C TYR A 1 -15.53 -13.39 8.84
N ASP A 2 -15.88 -14.17 9.88
CA ASP A 2 -15.89 -15.64 9.84
C ASP A 2 -16.80 -16.19 8.74
N LEU A 3 -18.02 -15.65 8.62
CA LEU A 3 -18.95 -16.06 7.55
C LEU A 3 -18.38 -15.82 6.14
N MET A 4 -17.62 -14.73 5.93
CA MET A 4 -16.98 -14.46 4.65
C MET A 4 -15.78 -15.37 4.42
N TYR A 5 -15.00 -15.62 5.46
CA TYR A 5 -13.82 -16.47 5.40
C TYR A 5 -14.16 -17.91 5.00
N ASP A 6 -15.29 -18.43 5.49
CA ASP A 6 -15.76 -19.78 5.18
C ASP A 6 -16.26 -19.97 3.73
N HIS A 7 -16.58 -18.86 3.04
CA HIS A 7 -17.19 -18.89 1.70
C HIS A 7 -16.32 -18.29 0.59
N LEU A 8 -15.27 -17.57 0.94
CA LEU A 8 -14.37 -16.91 -0.01
C LEU A 8 -12.95 -17.43 0.15
N ASP A 9 -12.20 -17.53 -0.94
CA ASP A 9 -10.77 -17.82 -0.86
C ASP A 9 -9.98 -16.52 -0.69
N PRO A 10 -9.53 -16.19 0.53
CA PRO A 10 -8.83 -14.94 0.79
C PRO A 10 -7.34 -14.99 0.46
N ASN A 11 -6.84 -16.06 -0.17
CA ASN A 11 -5.42 -16.27 -0.35
C ASN A 11 -4.80 -15.36 -1.42
N GLY A 12 -3.83 -14.54 -1.02
CA GLY A 12 -2.90 -13.91 -1.95
C GLY A 12 -3.48 -12.77 -2.78
N TRP A 13 -4.41 -12.00 -2.22
CA TRP A 13 -5.12 -10.95 -2.95
C TRP A 13 -4.20 -9.86 -3.54
N TRP A 14 -3.21 -9.34 -2.77
CA TRP A 14 -2.35 -8.29 -3.31
C TRP A 14 -1.29 -8.88 -4.24
N PRO A 15 -1.33 -8.60 -5.55
CA PRO A 15 -0.41 -9.20 -6.50
C PRO A 15 1.00 -8.60 -6.36
N GLY A 16 1.95 -9.40 -5.91
CA GLY A 16 3.34 -8.98 -5.83
C GLY A 16 4.27 -10.17 -5.57
N ARG A 17 5.40 -10.20 -6.29
CA ARG A 17 6.44 -11.23 -6.12
C ARG A 17 7.52 -10.83 -5.12
N SER A 18 7.49 -9.59 -4.64
CA SER A 18 8.42 -9.06 -3.64
C SER A 18 7.79 -7.90 -2.89
N ASP A 19 8.25 -7.66 -1.65
CA ASP A 19 7.79 -6.54 -0.82
C ASP A 19 7.97 -5.19 -1.56
N TRP A 20 9.06 -5.01 -2.28
CA TRP A 20 9.31 -3.80 -3.06
C TRP A 20 8.30 -3.61 -4.19
N GLN A 21 7.97 -4.67 -4.94
CA GLN A 21 6.92 -4.59 -5.96
C GLN A 21 5.59 -4.18 -5.32
N VAL A 22 5.24 -4.77 -4.18
CA VAL A 22 4.03 -4.43 -3.44
C VAL A 22 4.04 -2.94 -3.05
N ILE A 23 5.11 -2.47 -2.43
CA ILE A 23 5.25 -1.06 -2.01
C ILE A 23 5.08 -0.09 -3.20
N TRP A 24 5.73 -0.36 -4.33
CA TRP A 24 5.61 0.51 -5.51
C TRP A 24 4.22 0.46 -6.13
N SER A 25 3.59 -0.70 -6.13
CA SER A 25 2.25 -0.87 -6.68
C SER A 25 1.19 -0.04 -5.92
N THR A 26 1.38 0.20 -4.61
CA THR A 26 0.47 1.04 -3.82
C THR A 26 0.42 2.48 -4.32
N ILE A 27 1.53 3.01 -4.81
CA ILE A 27 1.59 4.35 -5.42
C ILE A 27 1.02 4.31 -6.84
N LEU A 28 1.34 3.26 -7.58
CA LEU A 28 0.94 3.15 -8.98
C LEU A 28 -0.56 2.92 -9.15
N ILE A 29 -1.24 2.24 -8.21
CA ILE A 29 -2.67 1.97 -8.29
C ILE A 29 -3.56 3.18 -7.96
N GLN A 30 -3.02 4.24 -7.37
CA GLN A 30 -3.80 5.43 -7.04
C GLN A 30 -4.52 5.98 -8.28
N ASN A 31 -5.87 6.08 -8.21
CA ASN A 31 -6.71 6.60 -9.28
C ASN A 31 -6.53 5.95 -10.67
N THR A 32 -6.27 4.66 -10.72
CA THR A 32 -6.18 3.89 -11.96
C THR A 32 -6.68 2.45 -11.73
N ASN A 33 -6.40 1.54 -12.63
CA ASN A 33 -6.77 0.12 -12.55
C ASN A 33 -5.55 -0.79 -12.69
N TRP A 34 -5.69 -2.04 -12.25
CA TRP A 34 -4.60 -3.02 -12.25
C TRP A 34 -4.00 -3.28 -13.63
N LYS A 35 -4.79 -3.30 -14.69
CA LYS A 35 -4.28 -3.46 -16.07
C LYS A 35 -3.23 -2.41 -16.45
N ASN A 36 -3.41 -1.18 -16.00
CA ASN A 36 -2.47 -0.10 -16.22
C ASN A 36 -1.25 -0.20 -15.28
N VAL A 37 -1.49 -0.63 -14.04
CA VAL A 37 -0.42 -0.85 -13.04
C VAL A 37 0.50 -1.97 -13.49
N ASP A 38 -0.02 -3.09 -13.98
CA ASP A 38 0.79 -4.22 -14.46
C ASP A 38 1.76 -3.80 -15.57
N LYS A 39 1.31 -2.96 -16.50
CA LYS A 39 2.18 -2.40 -17.54
C LYS A 39 3.28 -1.52 -16.95
N ALA A 40 2.94 -0.65 -16.00
CA ALA A 40 3.90 0.21 -15.33
C ALA A 40 4.90 -0.60 -14.51
N LEU A 41 4.43 -1.61 -13.78
CA LEU A 41 5.30 -2.51 -12.99
C LEU A 41 6.26 -3.30 -13.90
N ALA A 42 5.80 -3.81 -15.04
CA ALA A 42 6.66 -4.52 -15.97
C ALA A 42 7.82 -3.63 -16.47
N THR A 43 7.52 -2.40 -16.88
CA THR A 43 8.54 -1.46 -17.35
C THR A 43 9.45 -0.99 -16.20
N LEU A 44 8.89 -0.72 -15.02
CA LEU A 44 9.66 -0.34 -13.84
C LEU A 44 10.60 -1.46 -13.39
N TYR A 45 10.14 -2.71 -13.45
CA TYR A 45 10.98 -3.88 -13.15
C TYR A 45 12.18 -3.98 -14.09
N GLN A 46 11.95 -3.89 -15.38
CA GLN A 46 13.03 -3.93 -16.39
C GLN A 46 14.08 -2.84 -16.15
N ALA A 47 13.64 -1.66 -15.72
CA ALA A 47 14.51 -0.51 -15.52
C ALA A 47 15.23 -0.49 -14.17
N THR A 48 14.64 -1.09 -13.11
CA THR A 48 15.11 -0.91 -11.72
C THR A 48 15.24 -2.20 -10.93
N ASN A 49 14.69 -3.31 -11.45
CA ASN A 49 14.50 -4.57 -10.70
C ASN A 49 13.73 -4.33 -9.38
N PHE A 50 12.89 -3.31 -9.33
CA PHE A 50 12.20 -2.79 -8.14
C PHE A 50 13.11 -2.31 -7.01
N TRP A 51 14.42 -2.27 -7.21
CA TRP A 51 15.36 -1.88 -6.16
C TRP A 51 15.27 -0.37 -5.89
N PRO A 52 15.05 0.07 -4.64
CA PRO A 52 14.81 1.50 -4.33
C PRO A 52 15.94 2.42 -4.75
N GLU A 53 17.18 1.98 -4.59
CA GLU A 53 18.35 2.76 -4.97
C GLU A 53 18.39 3.04 -6.49
N ASN A 54 17.95 2.07 -7.30
CA ASN A 54 17.87 2.25 -8.75
C ASN A 54 16.76 3.24 -9.13
N ILE A 55 15.65 3.26 -8.37
CA ILE A 55 14.60 4.28 -8.52
C ILE A 55 15.15 5.67 -8.21
N LEU A 56 15.96 5.81 -7.14
CA LEU A 56 16.58 7.10 -6.79
C LEU A 56 17.57 7.57 -7.85
N LYS A 57 18.38 6.68 -8.40
CA LYS A 57 19.40 7.00 -9.40
C LYS A 57 18.81 7.29 -10.79
N MET A 58 17.58 6.86 -11.05
CA MET A 58 16.95 7.03 -12.36
C MET A 58 16.60 8.51 -12.60
N PRO A 59 16.93 9.10 -13.79
CA PRO A 59 16.46 10.42 -14.19
C PRO A 59 14.92 10.51 -14.16
N ASP A 60 14.39 11.67 -13.79
CA ASP A 60 12.96 11.87 -13.60
C ASP A 60 12.16 11.57 -14.88
N ASP A 61 12.62 12.06 -16.01
CA ASP A 61 11.98 11.81 -17.31
C ASP A 61 11.93 10.32 -17.70
N LYS A 62 12.93 9.54 -17.31
CA LYS A 62 12.97 8.11 -17.56
C LYS A 62 12.02 7.36 -16.62
N LEU A 63 11.98 7.76 -15.33
CA LEU A 63 11.06 7.17 -14.38
C LEU A 63 9.61 7.47 -14.76
N GLU A 64 9.30 8.71 -15.17
CA GLU A 64 7.98 9.11 -15.64
C GLU A 64 7.54 8.28 -16.85
N LYS A 65 8.41 8.10 -17.84
CA LYS A 65 8.14 7.26 -19.01
C LYS A 65 7.90 5.80 -18.62
N ALA A 66 8.69 5.26 -17.70
CA ALA A 66 8.56 3.88 -17.25
C ALA A 66 7.20 3.59 -16.60
N ILE A 67 6.60 4.56 -15.92
CA ILE A 67 5.32 4.40 -15.23
C ILE A 67 4.15 5.11 -15.91
N ALA A 68 4.32 5.60 -17.13
CA ALA A 68 3.33 6.44 -17.82
C ALA A 68 1.94 5.79 -17.93
N SER A 69 1.88 4.47 -18.10
CA SER A 69 0.62 3.72 -18.18
C SER A 69 -0.23 3.81 -16.91
N ALA A 70 0.36 4.06 -15.74
CA ALA A 70 -0.35 4.20 -14.48
C ALA A 70 -1.12 5.53 -14.37
N GLY A 71 -0.90 6.50 -15.28
CA GLY A 71 -1.49 7.84 -15.21
C GLY A 71 -0.90 8.69 -14.07
N PHE A 72 -1.10 10.00 -14.13
CA PHE A 72 -0.54 10.96 -13.15
C PHE A 72 0.97 10.74 -12.88
N TYR A 73 1.69 10.29 -13.89
CA TYR A 73 3.04 9.73 -13.79
C TYR A 73 4.06 10.70 -13.19
N THR A 74 4.00 12.00 -13.48
CA THR A 74 4.90 13.02 -12.88
C THR A 74 4.74 13.06 -11.35
N ARG A 75 3.50 13.06 -10.87
CA ARG A 75 3.21 13.04 -9.42
C ARG A 75 3.66 11.73 -8.80
N LYS A 76 3.36 10.60 -9.46
CA LYS A 76 3.70 9.25 -8.98
C LYS A 76 5.21 9.04 -8.96
N ALA A 77 5.94 9.44 -9.99
CA ALA A 77 7.41 9.37 -10.02
C ALA A 77 8.05 10.15 -8.87
N ALA A 78 7.58 11.37 -8.63
CA ALA A 78 8.04 12.16 -7.49
C ALA A 78 7.73 11.48 -6.14
N THR A 79 6.56 10.82 -6.01
CA THR A 79 6.19 10.08 -4.79
C THR A 79 7.03 8.82 -4.61
N LEU A 80 7.28 8.06 -5.68
CA LEU A 80 8.18 6.89 -5.66
C LEU A 80 9.58 7.27 -5.16
N LYS A 81 10.15 8.38 -5.66
CA LYS A 81 11.46 8.87 -5.21
C LYS A 81 11.46 9.28 -3.74
N ARG A 82 10.43 10.01 -3.27
CA ARG A 82 10.32 10.37 -1.84
C ARG A 82 10.23 9.14 -0.96
N LEU A 83 9.44 8.15 -1.37
CA LEU A 83 9.30 6.89 -0.64
C LEU A 83 10.60 6.09 -0.65
N ALA A 84 11.33 6.06 -1.78
CA ALA A 84 12.65 5.45 -1.84
C ALA A 84 13.67 6.18 -0.94
N THR A 85 13.64 7.53 -0.91
CA THR A 85 14.46 8.33 0.02
C THR A 85 14.11 8.03 1.48
N TYR A 86 12.85 7.81 1.81
CA TYR A 86 12.44 7.40 3.14
C TYR A 86 13.09 6.06 3.52
N PHE A 87 13.03 5.05 2.67
CA PHE A 87 13.64 3.75 2.96
C PHE A 87 15.19 3.77 2.96
N GLN A 88 15.80 4.77 2.34
CA GLN A 88 17.25 4.97 2.42
C GLN A 88 17.73 5.19 3.87
N LYS A 89 16.90 5.80 4.74
CA LYS A 89 17.19 5.96 6.17
C LYS A 89 17.44 4.61 6.87
N TYR A 90 16.85 3.56 6.34
CA TYR A 90 16.95 2.20 6.86
C TYR A 90 17.90 1.32 6.02
N ASN A 91 18.73 1.93 5.13
CA ASN A 91 19.59 1.22 4.18
C ASN A 91 18.81 0.26 3.27
N PHE A 92 17.58 0.60 2.92
CA PHE A 92 16.66 -0.24 2.13
C PHE A 92 16.39 -1.63 2.74
N ASP A 93 16.55 -1.74 4.04
CA ASP A 93 16.33 -2.96 4.80
C ASP A 93 14.94 -2.90 5.47
N LEU A 94 14.00 -3.67 4.93
CA LEU A 94 12.62 -3.71 5.45
C LEU A 94 12.55 -4.41 6.82
N ASP A 95 13.50 -5.27 7.16
CA ASP A 95 13.51 -5.91 8.48
C ASP A 95 13.80 -4.90 9.58
N LYS A 96 14.61 -3.88 9.30
CA LYS A 96 14.77 -2.74 10.21
C LYS A 96 13.47 -1.96 10.40
N CYS A 97 12.73 -1.74 9.31
CA CYS A 97 11.41 -1.11 9.41
C CYS A 97 10.45 -1.98 10.25
N ARG A 98 10.47 -3.29 10.07
CA ARG A 98 9.63 -4.23 10.84
C ARG A 98 9.88 -4.20 12.35
N GLN A 99 11.06 -3.77 12.80
CA GLN A 99 11.39 -3.62 14.22
C GLN A 99 10.80 -2.37 14.85
N LEU A 100 10.40 -1.37 14.05
CA LEU A 100 9.80 -0.14 14.55
C LEU A 100 8.34 -0.34 14.94
N SER A 101 7.81 0.55 15.78
CA SER A 101 6.40 0.53 16.10
C SER A 101 5.55 0.88 14.87
N LYS A 102 4.33 0.34 14.83
CA LYS A 102 3.35 0.61 13.80
C LYS A 102 3.04 2.10 13.69
N ASP A 103 2.80 2.75 14.82
CA ASP A 103 2.44 4.17 14.89
C ASP A 103 3.56 5.07 14.39
N GLN A 104 4.82 4.75 14.73
CA GLN A 104 5.98 5.47 14.22
C GLN A 104 6.05 5.38 12.70
N LEU A 105 6.02 4.17 12.14
CA LEU A 105 6.07 3.95 10.69
C LEU A 105 4.93 4.66 9.97
N ARG A 106 3.71 4.56 10.51
CA ARG A 106 2.54 5.21 9.94
C ARG A 106 2.70 6.73 9.92
N SER A 107 3.13 7.33 11.03
CA SER A 107 3.39 8.76 11.13
C SER A 107 4.45 9.22 10.11
N GLU A 108 5.54 8.47 9.98
CA GLU A 108 6.60 8.77 9.02
C GLU A 108 6.09 8.66 7.56
N LEU A 109 5.34 7.60 7.22
CA LEU A 109 4.76 7.44 5.88
C LEU A 109 3.78 8.58 5.54
N LEU A 110 2.93 8.98 6.48
CA LEU A 110 2.00 10.10 6.30
C LEU A 110 2.70 11.46 6.10
N SER A 111 3.93 11.62 6.56
CA SER A 111 4.72 12.82 6.31
C SER A 111 5.22 12.94 4.86
N ILE A 112 5.15 11.87 4.09
CA ILE A 112 5.62 11.83 2.70
C ILE A 112 4.54 12.40 1.78
N LYS A 113 4.85 13.50 1.09
CA LYS A 113 3.92 14.11 0.13
C LYS A 113 3.51 13.12 -0.97
N GLY A 114 2.23 12.84 -1.06
CA GLY A 114 1.64 11.90 -2.02
C GLY A 114 1.22 10.56 -1.40
N ILE A 115 1.45 10.39 -0.09
CA ILE A 115 0.98 9.23 0.68
C ILE A 115 -0.11 9.71 1.64
N GLY A 116 -1.32 9.23 1.41
CA GLY A 116 -2.46 9.42 2.31
C GLY A 116 -2.67 8.23 3.25
N PRO A 117 -3.66 8.33 4.18
CA PRO A 117 -3.92 7.27 5.18
C PRO A 117 -4.11 5.88 4.57
N GLU A 118 -4.94 5.73 3.55
CA GLU A 118 -5.17 4.46 2.86
C GLU A 118 -3.86 3.88 2.30
N THR A 119 -3.08 4.70 1.59
CA THR A 119 -1.80 4.25 1.01
C THR A 119 -0.78 3.87 2.08
N ALA A 120 -0.70 4.63 3.19
CA ALA A 120 0.19 4.32 4.30
C ALA A 120 -0.18 2.97 4.94
N ASP A 121 -1.46 2.74 5.18
CA ASP A 121 -1.94 1.51 5.82
C ASP A 121 -1.77 0.29 4.90
N VAL A 122 -1.93 0.43 3.58
CA VAL A 122 -1.63 -0.63 2.60
C VAL A 122 -0.13 -0.94 2.57
N ILE A 123 0.75 0.08 2.59
CA ILE A 123 2.21 -0.15 2.67
C ILE A 123 2.57 -0.89 3.96
N LEU A 124 1.99 -0.49 5.08
CA LEU A 124 2.21 -1.17 6.36
C LEU A 124 1.78 -2.64 6.31
N MET A 125 0.57 -2.89 5.84
CA MET A 125 -0.01 -4.24 5.84
C MET A 125 0.70 -5.19 4.89
N TYR A 126 0.89 -4.80 3.64
CA TYR A 126 1.40 -5.70 2.60
C TYR A 126 2.91 -5.58 2.34
N GLY A 127 3.49 -4.39 2.50
CA GLY A 127 4.92 -4.16 2.25
C GLY A 127 5.79 -4.39 3.49
N ILE A 128 5.35 -3.90 4.66
CA ILE A 128 6.12 -3.96 5.91
C ILE A 128 5.61 -5.08 6.83
N GLN A 129 4.47 -5.69 6.50
CA GLN A 129 3.86 -6.80 7.25
C GLN A 129 3.45 -6.42 8.69
N LYS A 130 2.85 -5.24 8.85
CA LYS A 130 2.22 -4.75 10.08
C LYS A 130 0.70 -4.77 9.90
N GLY A 131 0.00 -5.44 10.80
CA GLY A 131 -1.47 -5.54 10.73
C GLY A 131 -2.16 -4.19 10.89
N GLU A 132 -2.95 -3.81 9.89
CA GLU A 132 -3.70 -2.56 9.80
C GLU A 132 -5.03 -2.78 9.08
N PHE A 133 -6.11 -2.18 9.56
CA PHE A 133 -7.34 -2.17 8.79
C PHE A 133 -7.33 -1.07 7.73
N VAL A 134 -7.55 -1.45 6.48
CA VAL A 134 -7.61 -0.51 5.36
C VAL A 134 -9.07 -0.16 5.05
N VAL A 135 -9.41 1.11 5.15
CA VAL A 135 -10.76 1.62 4.87
C VAL A 135 -10.82 2.13 3.42
N ASP A 136 -10.75 1.20 2.47
CA ASP A 136 -10.89 1.53 1.06
C ASP A 136 -12.37 1.62 0.61
N LYS A 137 -12.58 1.87 -0.67
CA LYS A 137 -13.94 1.93 -1.25
C LYS A 137 -14.69 0.59 -1.19
N TYR A 138 -13.97 -0.54 -1.21
CA TYR A 138 -14.58 -1.86 -1.16
C TYR A 138 -14.99 -2.22 0.26
N ALA A 139 -14.15 -1.91 1.25
CA ALA A 139 -14.52 -2.02 2.65
C ALA A 139 -15.78 -1.20 2.95
N ARG A 140 -15.83 0.08 2.52
CA ARG A 140 -17.03 0.92 2.70
C ARG A 140 -18.26 0.35 2.01
N ARG A 141 -18.10 -0.19 0.80
CA ARG A 141 -19.21 -0.83 0.06
C ARG A 141 -19.73 -2.06 0.80
N LEU A 142 -18.84 -2.90 1.30
CA LEU A 142 -19.20 -4.08 2.09
C LEU A 142 -20.03 -3.69 3.31
N PHE A 143 -19.54 -2.76 4.14
CA PHE A 143 -20.27 -2.31 5.32
C PHE A 143 -21.64 -1.73 4.97
N ASN A 144 -21.74 -0.94 3.89
CA ASN A 144 -23.02 -0.44 3.41
C ASN A 144 -23.99 -1.56 2.98
N CYS A 145 -23.50 -2.64 2.35
CA CYS A 145 -24.33 -3.80 2.02
C CYS A 145 -24.84 -4.56 3.26
N LEU A 146 -24.18 -4.36 4.40
CA LEU A 146 -24.59 -4.92 5.70
C LEU A 146 -25.43 -3.91 6.52
N ASP A 147 -25.96 -2.86 5.88
CA ASP A 147 -26.70 -1.77 6.52
C ASP A 147 -25.93 -1.04 7.62
N TYR A 148 -24.60 -1.06 7.54
CA TYR A 148 -23.72 -0.41 8.50
C TYR A 148 -22.91 0.71 7.83
N GLN A 149 -23.17 1.95 8.24
CA GLN A 149 -22.46 3.10 7.69
C GLN A 149 -21.21 3.43 8.50
N LEU A 150 -20.05 3.22 7.90
CA LEU A 150 -18.79 3.66 8.46
C LEU A 150 -18.69 5.21 8.50
N PRO A 151 -18.06 5.79 9.54
CA PRO A 151 -17.77 7.21 9.57
C PRO A 151 -17.10 7.70 8.28
N VAL A 152 -17.42 8.92 7.83
CA VAL A 152 -16.81 9.53 6.63
C VAL A 152 -15.30 9.67 6.79
N SER A 153 -14.85 10.10 7.97
CA SER A 153 -13.42 10.20 8.29
C SER A 153 -12.76 8.83 8.21
N TYR A 154 -11.68 8.74 7.44
CA TYR A 154 -10.88 7.51 7.31
C TYR A 154 -10.44 6.99 8.69
N GLN A 155 -9.83 7.86 9.50
CA GLN A 155 -9.31 7.47 10.81
C GLN A 155 -10.42 6.98 11.74
N LYS A 156 -11.54 7.70 11.84
CA LYS A 156 -12.66 7.28 12.70
C LYS A 156 -13.27 5.94 12.26
N ALA A 157 -13.32 5.69 10.94
CA ALA A 157 -13.81 4.41 10.42
C ALA A 157 -12.83 3.28 10.74
N LYS A 158 -11.54 3.52 10.59
CA LYS A 158 -10.47 2.58 10.95
C LYS A 158 -10.51 2.24 12.44
N ASP A 159 -10.49 3.26 13.30
CA ASP A 159 -10.51 3.09 14.75
C ASP A 159 -11.73 2.28 15.20
N LEU A 160 -12.90 2.55 14.59
CA LEU A 160 -14.13 1.84 14.90
C LEU A 160 -14.05 0.35 14.56
N VAL A 161 -13.48 0.00 13.39
CA VAL A 161 -13.35 -1.41 13.02
C VAL A 161 -12.28 -2.08 13.87
N GLU A 162 -11.12 -1.47 14.03
CA GLU A 162 -10.01 -2.05 14.81
C GLU A 162 -10.38 -2.28 16.28
N ALA A 163 -11.20 -1.41 16.87
CA ALA A 163 -11.71 -1.61 18.23
C ALA A 163 -12.62 -2.85 18.39
N ASN A 164 -13.16 -3.38 17.29
CA ASN A 164 -14.01 -4.57 17.29
C ASN A 164 -13.30 -5.83 16.76
N VAL A 165 -12.03 -5.73 16.39
CA VAL A 165 -11.21 -6.83 15.86
C VAL A 165 -9.81 -6.82 16.49
N ASP A 166 -9.72 -6.51 17.76
CA ASP A 166 -8.48 -6.38 18.54
C ASP A 166 -7.61 -7.65 18.55
N HIS A 167 -8.24 -8.80 18.34
CA HIS A 167 -7.58 -10.10 18.25
C HIS A 167 -7.07 -10.46 16.85
N PHE A 168 -7.26 -9.57 15.85
CA PHE A 168 -6.83 -9.87 14.49
C PHE A 168 -5.30 -9.89 14.37
N THR A 169 -4.81 -10.94 13.73
CA THR A 169 -3.43 -11.07 13.27
C THR A 169 -3.25 -10.32 11.93
N LEU A 170 -2.02 -10.14 11.49
CA LEU A 170 -1.72 -9.63 10.15
C LEU A 170 -2.51 -10.41 9.07
N ARG A 171 -2.54 -11.73 9.17
CA ARG A 171 -3.25 -12.60 8.22
C ARG A 171 -4.75 -12.31 8.21
N ASN A 172 -5.36 -12.09 9.37
CA ASN A 172 -6.78 -11.74 9.44
C ASN A 172 -7.07 -10.40 8.75
N TYR A 173 -6.22 -9.38 8.97
CA TYR A 173 -6.36 -8.09 8.26
C TYR A 173 -6.21 -8.24 6.76
N GLN A 174 -5.22 -8.99 6.28
CA GLN A 174 -5.01 -9.26 4.86
C GLN A 174 -6.18 -10.00 4.21
N ASN A 175 -6.75 -10.97 4.93
CA ASN A 175 -7.90 -11.74 4.44
C ASN A 175 -9.20 -10.94 4.47
N PHE A 176 -9.31 -9.92 5.34
CA PHE A 176 -10.50 -9.08 5.43
C PHE A 176 -10.50 -7.97 4.37
N HIS A 177 -9.34 -7.50 3.94
CA HIS A 177 -9.19 -6.50 2.88
C HIS A 177 -9.42 -7.09 1.48
#